data_e57d12c36db399ca2af78e2839daa5c5
#
_entry.id   e57d12c36db399ca2af78e2839daa5c5
#
_cell.length_a   1.000
_cell.length_b   1.000
_cell.length_c   1.000
_cell.angle_alpha   90.00
_cell.angle_beta   90.00
_cell.angle_gamma   90.00
#
_symmetry.space_group_name_H-M   'P 1'
#
loop_
_entity.id
_entity.type
_entity.pdbx_description
1 polymer ?
#
loop_
_entity_poly.entity_id
_entity_poly.type
_entity_poly.pdbx_seq_one_letter_code
_entity_poly.pdbx_strand_id
1 'polypeptide(L)'
;GEEAITIGKKLSEIDKQNKSYYLEKSEQFNKKMKMIEKKYQTIFKKKKQKYFVTQHTAFSYLAKRFGLQQLGIAGISNELEPNSRQMAEIELFIKENNVKVIFTETNSSPKIANSLRDSTGVSLKVLSPLENKPNNNKTFIENFEENLSTLDKNMQ
;
A
#
# COMPACT_ATOMS: atom_id res chain seq x y z
N GLY A 1 9.31 11.36 -0.25
CA GLY A 1 9.56 12.79 -0.49
C GLY A 1 11.01 13.17 -0.20
N GLU A 2 11.51 12.90 1.00
CA GLU A 2 12.89 13.23 1.42
C GLU A 2 13.95 12.52 0.58
N GLU A 3 13.75 11.27 0.26
CA GLU A 3 14.62 10.50 -0.64
C GLU A 3 14.75 11.16 -2.02
N ALA A 4 13.66 11.69 -2.58
CA ALA A 4 13.70 12.39 -3.86
C ALA A 4 14.58 13.65 -3.79
N ILE A 5 14.55 14.39 -2.68
CA ILE A 5 15.43 15.53 -2.46
C ILE A 5 16.90 15.08 -2.39
N THR A 6 17.18 13.99 -1.69
CA THR A 6 18.54 13.43 -1.61
C THR A 6 19.04 13.00 -2.98
N ILE A 7 18.23 12.31 -3.77
CA ILE A 7 18.54 11.90 -5.15
C ILE A 7 18.78 13.14 -6.03
N GLY A 8 17.89 14.15 -5.96
CA GLY A 8 18.03 15.38 -6.72
C GLY A 8 19.33 16.12 -6.43
N LYS A 9 19.75 16.20 -5.15
CA LYS A 9 21.04 16.76 -4.74
C LYS A 9 22.22 15.98 -5.32
N LYS A 10 22.20 14.64 -5.21
CA LYS A 10 23.28 13.80 -5.76
C LYS A 10 23.40 13.89 -7.28
N LEU A 11 22.29 13.88 -7.99
CA LEU A 11 22.30 14.10 -9.44
C LEU A 11 22.85 15.47 -9.80
N SER A 12 22.55 16.52 -9.04
CA SER A 12 23.03 17.88 -9.25
C SER A 12 24.56 18.04 -9.01
N GLU A 13 25.16 17.17 -8.22
CA GLU A 13 26.60 17.10 -8.00
C GLU A 13 27.33 16.45 -9.20
N ILE A 14 26.71 15.42 -9.80
CA ILE A 14 27.28 14.63 -10.89
C ILE A 14 27.11 15.36 -12.23
N ASP A 15 25.91 15.88 -12.48
CA ASP A 15 25.56 16.61 -13.72
C ASP A 15 25.29 18.07 -13.41
N LYS A 16 26.38 18.84 -13.39
CA LYS A 16 26.34 20.27 -13.05
C LYS A 16 25.57 21.13 -14.06
N GLN A 17 25.49 20.70 -15.32
CA GLN A 17 24.78 21.42 -16.37
C GLN A 17 23.27 21.42 -16.13
N ASN A 18 22.73 20.32 -15.61
CA ASN A 18 21.31 20.15 -15.33
C ASN A 18 20.98 20.30 -13.82
N LYS A 19 21.87 20.90 -13.03
CA LYS A 19 21.72 21.06 -11.58
C LYS A 19 20.34 21.64 -11.19
N SER A 20 19.96 22.75 -11.79
CA SER A 20 18.69 23.44 -11.46
C SER A 20 17.48 22.55 -11.76
N TYR A 21 17.52 21.80 -12.87
CA TYR A 21 16.46 20.87 -13.24
C TYR A 21 16.27 19.77 -12.19
N TYR A 22 17.34 19.12 -11.73
CA TYR A 22 17.23 18.05 -10.72
C TYR A 22 16.71 18.57 -9.38
N LEU A 23 17.19 19.73 -8.93
CA LEU A 23 16.73 20.32 -7.67
C LEU A 23 15.24 20.72 -7.77
N GLU A 24 14.84 21.41 -8.83
CA GLU A 24 13.47 21.82 -9.05
C GLU A 24 12.52 20.61 -9.11
N LYS A 25 12.86 19.57 -9.89
CA LYS A 25 12.02 18.37 -10.02
C LYS A 25 11.89 17.61 -8.72
N SER A 26 12.95 17.49 -7.95
CA SER A 26 12.90 16.82 -6.65
C SER A 26 12.06 17.59 -5.63
N GLU A 27 12.11 18.93 -5.64
CA GLU A 27 11.27 19.76 -4.79
C GLU A 27 9.80 19.71 -5.20
N GLN A 28 9.49 19.77 -6.50
CA GLN A 28 8.11 19.62 -7.01
C GLN A 28 7.51 18.27 -6.60
N PHE A 29 8.28 17.19 -6.74
CA PHE A 29 7.88 15.85 -6.30
C PHE A 29 7.61 15.81 -4.79
N ASN A 30 8.54 16.32 -3.99
CA ASN A 30 8.40 16.36 -2.53
C ASN A 30 7.18 17.16 -2.09
N LYS A 31 6.93 18.33 -2.73
CA LYS A 31 5.76 19.15 -2.44
C LYS A 31 4.45 18.41 -2.73
N LYS A 32 4.35 17.72 -3.88
CA LYS A 32 3.18 16.91 -4.22
C LYS A 32 2.96 15.77 -3.22
N MET A 33 4.03 15.05 -2.86
CA MET A 33 3.95 13.97 -1.86
C MET A 33 3.48 14.47 -0.49
N LYS A 34 3.97 15.62 -0.03
CA LYS A 34 3.52 16.24 1.23
C LYS A 34 2.04 16.65 1.19
N MET A 35 1.55 17.13 0.05
CA MET A 35 0.13 17.46 -0.09
C MET A 35 -0.76 16.21 0.00
N ILE A 36 -0.39 15.14 -0.68
CA ILE A 36 -1.10 13.86 -0.62
C ILE A 36 -1.05 13.30 0.81
N GLU A 37 0.12 13.31 1.43
CA GLU A 37 0.30 12.85 2.80
C GLU A 37 -0.63 13.58 3.77
N LYS A 38 -0.64 14.91 3.77
CA LYS A 38 -1.50 15.74 4.63
C LYS A 38 -2.98 15.45 4.40
N LYS A 39 -3.40 15.32 3.13
CA LYS A 39 -4.76 14.96 2.74
C LYS A 39 -5.19 13.64 3.39
N TYR A 40 -4.42 12.58 3.16
CA TYR A 40 -4.81 11.23 3.60
C TYR A 40 -4.56 10.99 5.09
N GLN A 41 -3.60 11.66 5.73
CA GLN A 41 -3.49 11.67 7.19
C GLN A 41 -4.77 12.20 7.84
N THR A 42 -5.34 13.28 7.28
CA THR A 42 -6.61 13.84 7.78
C THR A 42 -7.77 12.87 7.58
N ILE A 43 -7.82 12.18 6.43
CA ILE A 43 -8.85 11.19 6.11
C ILE A 43 -8.75 10.00 7.06
N PHE A 44 -7.59 9.36 7.13
CA PHE A 44 -7.39 8.14 7.93
C PHE A 44 -7.49 8.40 9.44
N LYS A 45 -7.17 9.61 9.91
CA LYS A 45 -7.40 9.99 11.31
C LYS A 45 -8.87 9.84 11.72
N LYS A 46 -9.80 10.08 10.81
CA LYS A 46 -11.25 10.01 11.05
C LYS A 46 -11.83 8.59 10.91
N LYS A 47 -11.11 7.65 10.30
CA LYS A 47 -11.56 6.27 10.16
C LYS A 47 -11.64 5.58 11.52
N LYS A 48 -12.71 4.82 11.75
CA LYS A 48 -12.86 4.00 12.96
C LYS A 48 -11.93 2.80 12.93
N GLN A 49 -11.86 2.12 11.79
CA GLN A 49 -10.95 1.01 11.56
C GLN A 49 -9.54 1.56 11.26
N LYS A 50 -8.55 1.11 12.02
CA LYS A 50 -7.14 1.52 11.86
C LYS A 50 -6.25 0.45 11.26
N TYR A 51 -6.80 -0.67 10.84
CA TYR A 51 -6.08 -1.75 10.20
C TYR A 51 -6.69 -2.10 8.84
N PHE A 52 -5.86 -2.66 7.97
CA PHE A 52 -6.25 -3.25 6.72
C PHE A 52 -5.53 -4.57 6.50
N VAL A 53 -6.19 -5.51 5.84
CA VAL A 53 -5.70 -6.87 5.64
C VAL A 53 -5.17 -7.02 4.23
N THR A 54 -3.93 -7.50 4.09
CA THR A 54 -3.25 -7.73 2.82
C THR A 54 -2.81 -9.19 2.70
N GLN A 55 -2.58 -9.64 1.47
CA GLN A 55 -2.01 -10.97 1.24
C GLN A 55 -0.58 -11.07 1.78
N HIS A 56 0.28 -10.07 1.48
CA HIS A 56 1.66 -9.96 1.96
C HIS A 56 1.90 -8.65 2.72
N THR A 57 3.03 -8.53 3.41
CA THR A 57 3.35 -7.38 4.28
C THR A 57 4.15 -6.28 3.57
N ALA A 58 3.82 -5.95 2.31
CA ALA A 58 4.54 -4.97 1.50
C ALA A 58 4.25 -3.49 1.87
N PHE A 59 3.22 -3.21 2.68
CA PHE A 59 2.73 -1.85 2.93
C PHE A 59 2.98 -1.33 4.35
N SER A 60 3.89 -1.95 5.11
CA SER A 60 4.12 -1.61 6.53
C SER A 60 4.59 -0.16 6.74
N TYR A 61 5.47 0.35 5.87
CA TYR A 61 5.93 1.74 5.91
C TYR A 61 4.81 2.73 5.60
N LEU A 62 3.97 2.41 4.59
CA LEU A 62 2.78 3.20 4.26
C LEU A 62 1.83 3.22 5.45
N ALA A 63 1.49 2.06 6.01
CA ALA A 63 0.61 1.95 7.16
C ALA A 63 1.09 2.84 8.32
N LYS A 64 2.36 2.69 8.73
CA LYS A 64 2.96 3.49 9.79
C LYS A 64 2.89 5.00 9.51
N ARG A 65 3.14 5.41 8.26
CA ARG A 65 3.14 6.83 7.87
C ARG A 65 1.75 7.47 8.00
N PHE A 66 0.69 6.69 7.81
CA PHE A 66 -0.69 7.17 7.88
C PHE A 66 -1.42 6.81 9.18
N GLY A 67 -0.71 6.30 10.19
CA GLY A 67 -1.30 5.91 11.48
C GLY A 67 -2.24 4.70 11.35
N LEU A 68 -1.94 3.82 10.40
CA LEU A 68 -2.63 2.57 10.14
C LEU A 68 -1.77 1.37 10.56
N GLN A 69 -2.39 0.21 10.65
CA GLN A 69 -1.76 -1.08 10.86
C GLN A 69 -2.06 -2.00 9.69
N GLN A 70 -1.03 -2.57 9.10
CA GLN A 70 -1.15 -3.64 8.12
C GLN A 70 -1.18 -4.99 8.83
N LEU A 71 -2.12 -5.85 8.45
CA LEU A 71 -2.20 -7.25 8.86
C LEU A 71 -2.03 -8.11 7.60
N GLY A 72 -0.93 -8.84 7.53
CA GLY A 72 -0.65 -9.74 6.40
C GLY A 72 -1.19 -11.14 6.66
N ILE A 73 -1.93 -11.72 5.71
CA ILE A 73 -2.37 -13.13 5.79
C ILE A 73 -1.16 -14.06 5.92
N ALA A 74 -0.10 -13.84 5.13
CA ALA A 74 1.16 -14.57 5.23
C ALA A 74 1.88 -14.38 6.58
N GLY A 75 1.53 -13.36 7.37
CA GLY A 75 2.05 -13.16 8.72
C GLY A 75 1.26 -13.90 9.80
N ILE A 76 0.04 -14.32 9.49
CA ILE A 76 -0.79 -15.19 10.37
C ILE A 76 -0.34 -16.65 10.20
N SER A 77 -0.01 -17.04 8.97
CA SER A 77 0.69 -18.28 8.68
C SER A 77 2.09 -17.95 8.13
N ASN A 78 3.15 -18.49 8.75
CA ASN A 78 4.52 -18.26 8.28
C ASN A 78 4.84 -18.93 6.91
N GLU A 79 3.84 -19.38 6.18
CA GLU A 79 3.97 -20.11 4.93
C GLU A 79 3.30 -19.36 3.76
N LEU A 80 3.93 -19.43 2.59
CA LEU A 80 3.39 -18.85 1.35
C LEU A 80 2.10 -19.55 0.89
N GLU A 81 1.91 -20.83 1.25
CA GLU A 81 0.69 -21.60 1.01
C GLU A 81 0.21 -22.19 2.36
N PRO A 82 -0.74 -21.54 3.04
CA PRO A 82 -1.27 -22.03 4.30
C PRO A 82 -1.97 -23.38 4.12
N ASN A 83 -1.72 -24.30 5.06
CA ASN A 83 -2.44 -25.57 5.12
C ASN A 83 -3.90 -25.38 5.60
N SER A 84 -4.69 -26.45 5.58
CA SER A 84 -6.13 -26.37 5.92
C SER A 84 -6.41 -25.81 7.31
N ARG A 85 -5.57 -26.11 8.31
CA ARG A 85 -5.70 -25.60 9.67
C ARG A 85 -5.44 -24.09 9.71
N GLN A 86 -4.38 -23.63 9.06
CA GLN A 86 -4.04 -22.22 8.98
C GLN A 86 -5.09 -21.43 8.20
N MET A 87 -5.67 -22.02 7.15
CA MET A 87 -6.80 -21.41 6.43
C MET A 87 -8.00 -21.22 7.36
N ALA A 88 -8.33 -22.20 8.20
CA ALA A 88 -9.42 -22.08 9.17
C ALA A 88 -9.14 -20.98 10.23
N GLU A 89 -7.89 -20.85 10.68
CA GLU A 89 -7.47 -19.77 11.61
C GLU A 89 -7.63 -18.37 10.96
N ILE A 90 -7.28 -18.24 9.68
CA ILE A 90 -7.45 -16.99 8.92
C ILE A 90 -8.95 -16.68 8.73
N GLU A 91 -9.77 -17.67 8.40
CA GLU A 91 -11.23 -17.49 8.28
C GLU A 91 -11.87 -17.06 9.60
N LEU A 92 -11.44 -17.64 10.71
CA LEU A 92 -11.89 -17.26 12.04
C LEU A 92 -11.49 -15.80 12.34
N PHE A 93 -10.22 -15.43 12.09
CA PHE A 93 -9.76 -14.06 12.23
C PHE A 93 -10.60 -13.07 11.40
N ILE A 94 -10.91 -13.39 10.15
CA ILE A 94 -11.74 -12.57 9.25
C ILE A 94 -13.14 -12.35 9.88
N LYS A 95 -13.75 -13.40 10.40
CA LYS A 95 -15.09 -13.34 11.04
C LYS A 95 -15.07 -12.54 12.34
N GLU A 96 -14.15 -12.85 13.25
CA GLU A 96 -14.05 -12.20 14.55
C GLU A 96 -13.74 -10.71 14.48
N ASN A 97 -12.91 -10.32 13.49
CA ASN A 97 -12.51 -8.92 13.28
C ASN A 97 -13.38 -8.19 12.25
N ASN A 98 -14.48 -8.81 11.78
CA ASN A 98 -15.40 -8.23 10.80
C ASN A 98 -14.68 -7.66 9.57
N VAL A 99 -13.66 -8.38 9.07
CA VAL A 99 -12.89 -7.99 7.89
C VAL A 99 -13.81 -8.04 6.66
N LYS A 100 -13.94 -6.93 5.94
CA LYS A 100 -14.79 -6.83 4.75
C LYS A 100 -14.00 -6.91 3.44
N VAL A 101 -12.73 -6.54 3.49
CA VAL A 101 -11.89 -6.44 2.31
C VAL A 101 -10.51 -7.01 2.59
N ILE A 102 -10.02 -7.83 1.68
CA ILE A 102 -8.61 -8.26 1.60
C ILE A 102 -7.97 -7.55 0.40
N PHE A 103 -6.84 -6.91 0.62
CA PHE A 103 -6.06 -6.28 -0.44
C PHE A 103 -5.02 -7.26 -0.99
N THR A 104 -5.09 -7.53 -2.28
CA THR A 104 -4.10 -8.32 -3.02
C THR A 104 -3.11 -7.38 -3.72
N GLU A 105 -1.99 -7.91 -4.18
CA GLU A 105 -0.99 -7.15 -4.91
C GLU A 105 -1.09 -7.40 -6.41
N THR A 106 -0.72 -6.41 -7.21
CA THR A 106 -0.81 -6.49 -8.69
C THR A 106 -0.04 -7.66 -9.30
N ASN A 107 1.01 -8.15 -8.64
CA ASN A 107 1.93 -9.15 -9.18
C ASN A 107 1.94 -10.45 -8.35
N SER A 108 1.00 -10.64 -7.42
CA SER A 108 0.90 -11.85 -6.61
C SER A 108 -0.21 -12.78 -7.11
N SER A 109 -0.04 -14.09 -6.88
CA SER A 109 -1.11 -15.06 -7.15
C SER A 109 -2.28 -14.82 -6.19
N PRO A 110 -3.50 -14.57 -6.67
CA PRO A 110 -4.65 -14.33 -5.81
C PRO A 110 -5.30 -15.63 -5.27
N LYS A 111 -4.66 -16.80 -5.41
CA LYS A 111 -5.25 -18.11 -5.09
C LYS A 111 -5.80 -18.16 -3.65
N ILE A 112 -4.97 -17.82 -2.66
CA ILE A 112 -5.38 -17.80 -1.24
C ILE A 112 -6.49 -16.79 -0.99
N ALA A 113 -6.34 -15.58 -1.52
CA ALA A 113 -7.34 -14.52 -1.38
C ALA A 113 -8.67 -14.91 -2.03
N ASN A 114 -8.65 -15.58 -3.19
CA ASN A 114 -9.85 -16.12 -3.83
C ASN A 114 -10.53 -17.19 -2.96
N SER A 115 -9.76 -18.13 -2.39
CA SER A 115 -10.31 -19.14 -1.49
C SER A 115 -10.98 -18.52 -0.26
N LEU A 116 -10.36 -17.50 0.34
CA LEU A 116 -10.93 -16.75 1.46
C LEU A 116 -12.18 -15.96 1.07
N ARG A 117 -12.20 -15.35 -0.12
CA ARG A 117 -13.41 -14.71 -0.66
C ARG A 117 -14.55 -15.72 -0.78
N ASP A 118 -14.28 -16.88 -1.34
CA ASP A 118 -15.30 -17.90 -1.63
C ASP A 118 -15.85 -18.53 -0.34
N SER A 119 -15.03 -18.67 0.73
CA SER A 119 -15.44 -19.24 2.02
C SER A 119 -16.02 -18.21 3.01
N THR A 120 -15.61 -16.95 2.93
CA THR A 120 -15.98 -15.92 3.94
C THR A 120 -16.86 -14.78 3.39
N GLY A 121 -16.92 -14.63 2.07
CA GLY A 121 -17.63 -13.54 1.40
C GLY A 121 -16.91 -12.19 1.42
N VAL A 122 -15.62 -12.12 1.82
CA VAL A 122 -14.85 -10.88 1.77
C VAL A 122 -14.65 -10.40 0.33
N SER A 123 -14.62 -9.09 0.14
CA SER A 123 -14.28 -8.48 -1.15
C SER A 123 -12.77 -8.45 -1.35
N LEU A 124 -12.33 -8.58 -2.60
CA LEU A 124 -10.93 -8.39 -2.97
C LEU A 124 -10.73 -7.04 -3.63
N LYS A 125 -9.68 -6.33 -3.26
CA LYS A 125 -9.22 -5.09 -3.89
C LYS A 125 -7.72 -5.18 -4.14
N VAL A 126 -7.23 -4.44 -5.12
CA VAL A 126 -5.83 -4.48 -5.50
C VAL A 126 -5.10 -3.23 -4.99
N LEU A 127 -3.92 -3.42 -4.41
CA LEU A 127 -2.94 -2.37 -4.14
C LEU A 127 -1.69 -2.66 -4.95
N SER A 128 -1.04 -1.61 -5.44
CA SER A 128 0.25 -1.73 -6.13
C SER A 128 1.39 -1.54 -5.12
N PRO A 129 2.35 -2.46 -4.99
CA PRO A 129 3.54 -2.27 -4.16
C PRO A 129 4.48 -1.19 -4.72
N LEU A 130 4.26 -0.71 -5.95
CA LEU A 130 5.03 0.33 -6.64
C LEU A 130 6.51 -0.05 -6.90
N GLU A 131 6.82 -1.33 -6.94
CA GLU A 131 8.17 -1.87 -7.14
C GLU A 131 8.53 -2.01 -8.63
N ASN A 132 7.53 -2.10 -9.49
CA ASN A 132 7.70 -2.30 -10.92
C ASN A 132 7.23 -1.08 -11.72
N LYS A 133 7.67 -1.02 -12.99
CA LYS A 133 7.16 -0.02 -13.93
C LYS A 133 5.64 -0.17 -14.05
N PRO A 134 4.88 0.92 -13.87
CA PRO A 134 3.43 0.87 -14.05
C PRO A 134 3.05 0.45 -15.47
N ASN A 135 2.03 -0.40 -15.58
CA ASN A 135 1.46 -0.84 -16.86
C ASN A 135 0.22 -0.03 -17.29
N ASN A 136 -0.08 1.06 -16.57
CA ASN A 136 -1.31 1.83 -16.70
C ASN A 136 -1.08 3.30 -17.13
N ASN A 137 0.06 3.62 -17.70
CA ASN A 137 0.45 4.98 -18.13
C ASN A 137 0.38 6.08 -17.03
N LYS A 138 0.21 5.71 -15.77
CA LYS A 138 0.19 6.63 -14.63
C LYS A 138 1.60 6.81 -14.06
N THR A 139 1.83 7.99 -13.50
CA THR A 139 3.07 8.29 -12.75
C THR A 139 3.09 7.53 -11.41
N PHE A 140 4.27 7.50 -10.76
CA PHE A 140 4.40 6.98 -9.39
C PHE A 140 3.44 7.69 -8.41
N ILE A 141 3.34 9.01 -8.49
CA ILE A 141 2.47 9.81 -7.61
C ILE A 141 1.01 9.43 -7.78
N GLU A 142 0.54 9.28 -9.02
CA GLU A 142 -0.84 8.90 -9.30
C GLU A 142 -1.17 7.49 -8.81
N ASN A 143 -0.27 6.53 -9.02
CA ASN A 143 -0.44 5.17 -8.49
C ASN A 143 -0.38 5.14 -6.95
N PHE A 144 0.47 5.94 -6.34
CA PHE A 144 0.54 6.06 -4.89
C PHE A 144 -0.75 6.64 -4.30
N GLU A 145 -1.29 7.70 -4.91
CA GLU A 145 -2.58 8.29 -4.50
C GLU A 145 -3.74 7.33 -4.74
N GLU A 146 -3.71 6.53 -5.80
CA GLU A 146 -4.70 5.49 -6.07
C GLU A 146 -4.72 4.42 -4.98
N ASN A 147 -3.56 3.95 -4.49
CA ASN A 147 -3.49 3.05 -3.33
C ASN A 147 -4.18 3.66 -2.10
N LEU A 148 -3.88 4.92 -1.77
CA LEU A 148 -4.49 5.60 -0.63
C LEU A 148 -6.00 5.79 -0.80
N SER A 149 -6.45 6.13 -2.02
CA SER A 149 -7.87 6.23 -2.35
C SER A 149 -8.58 4.87 -2.24
N THR A 150 -7.92 3.80 -2.66
CA THR A 150 -8.45 2.44 -2.55
C THR A 150 -8.60 2.01 -1.09
N LEU A 151 -7.61 2.30 -0.24
CA LEU A 151 -7.70 2.09 1.20
C LEU A 151 -8.85 2.91 1.81
N ASP A 152 -8.92 4.21 1.51
CA ASP A 152 -9.97 5.09 2.04
C ASP A 152 -11.38 4.57 1.72
N LYS A 153 -11.64 4.22 0.47
CA LYS A 153 -12.96 3.76 0.04
C LYS A 153 -13.39 2.42 0.63
N ASN A 154 -12.45 1.59 1.06
CA ASN A 154 -12.71 0.21 1.50
C ASN A 154 -12.41 -0.03 2.99
N MET A 155 -11.92 0.96 3.73
CA MET A 155 -11.80 0.95 5.19
C MET A 155 -12.97 1.70 5.83
N GLN A 156 -13.47 1.21 6.98
CA GLN A 156 -14.59 1.80 7.73
C GLN A 156 -14.12 2.90 8.70
#